data_5b04dc764f0adf025b75d103e5a6ac0e
#
_entry.id   5b04dc764f0adf025b75d103e5a6ac0e
#
_cell.length_a   1.000
_cell.length_b   1.000
_cell.length_c   1.000
_cell.angle_alpha   90.00
_cell.angle_beta   90.00
_cell.angle_gamma   90.00
#
_symmetry.space_group_name_H-M   'P 1'
#
loop_
_entity.id
_entity.type
_entity.pdbx_description
1 polymer ?
#
loop_
_entity_poly.entity_id
_entity_poly.type
_entity_poly.pdbx_seq_one_letter_code
_entity_poly.pdbx_strand_id
1 'polypeptide(L)'
;MAKWLTLDTLNEYSELLSEHVDDINDYSTFVETGTAYGQSLQEIFPYFDKIFTVEISEDLWTWLHPQIEDIKHIQHVLGDSLIEMPKFLDTLGEDEKVFFWLDAHWSQGLSSKNEFDVPLIQECQIIDEKYKGDTAVVAIDDLRMFETNINEDWSDITVDSVKKSFNNFDIDLMKEVDDRLLLFISRKK
;
A
#
# COMPACT_ATOMS: atom_id res chain seq x y z
N MET A 1 3.69 17.26 8.30
CA MET A 1 3.82 17.16 6.84
C MET A 1 3.92 15.68 6.54
N ALA A 2 2.96 15.10 5.83
CA ALA A 2 3.04 13.70 5.44
C ALA A 2 4.32 13.49 4.62
N LYS A 3 5.11 12.49 4.98
CA LYS A 3 6.32 12.14 4.24
C LYS A 3 5.94 10.96 3.35
N TRP A 4 6.08 11.11 2.05
CA TRP A 4 5.99 9.98 1.13
C TRP A 4 7.04 8.91 1.46
N LEU A 5 6.87 7.71 0.93
CA LEU A 5 7.83 6.62 1.09
C LEU A 5 9.15 6.99 0.41
N THR A 6 10.24 6.90 1.16
CA THR A 6 11.60 7.21 0.67
C THR A 6 12.51 6.00 0.83
N LEU A 7 13.68 6.04 0.19
CA LEU A 7 14.70 5.01 0.39
C LEU A 7 15.15 4.92 1.86
N ASP A 8 15.28 6.06 2.55
CA ASP A 8 15.65 6.07 3.96
C ASP A 8 14.58 5.35 4.81
N THR A 9 13.30 5.55 4.49
CA THR A 9 12.19 4.85 5.14
C THR A 9 12.23 3.34 4.86
N LEU A 10 12.52 2.92 3.62
CA LEU A 10 12.69 1.49 3.30
C LEU A 10 13.83 0.86 4.08
N ASN A 11 14.96 1.57 4.23
CA ASN A 11 16.10 1.10 5.04
C ASN A 11 15.72 0.96 6.52
N GLU A 12 14.98 1.93 7.08
CA GLU A 12 14.46 1.85 8.44
C GLU A 12 13.52 0.63 8.61
N TYR A 13 12.62 0.39 7.66
CA TYR A 13 11.74 -0.78 7.68
C TYR A 13 12.52 -2.08 7.59
N SER A 14 13.59 -2.13 6.78
CA SER A 14 14.48 -3.29 6.71
C SER A 14 15.11 -3.62 8.07
N GLU A 15 15.57 -2.60 8.80
CA GLU A 15 16.12 -2.79 10.14
C GLU A 15 15.08 -3.30 11.14
N LEU A 16 13.87 -2.73 11.11
CA LEU A 16 12.76 -3.12 11.99
C LEU A 16 12.25 -4.54 11.72
N LEU A 17 12.31 -4.97 10.46
CA LEU A 17 11.85 -6.28 9.98
C LEU A 17 12.94 -7.36 10.08
N SER A 18 14.18 -7.02 10.45
CA SER A 18 15.35 -7.93 10.38
C SER A 18 15.23 -9.24 11.17
N GLU A 19 14.34 -9.31 12.16
CA GLU A 19 14.05 -10.56 12.89
C GLU A 19 13.05 -11.46 12.17
N HIS A 20 12.33 -10.94 11.14
CA HIS A 20 11.25 -11.62 10.42
C HIS A 20 11.59 -11.82 8.94
N VAL A 21 12.44 -10.98 8.38
CA VAL A 21 12.79 -10.93 6.97
C VAL A 21 14.31 -11.01 6.83
N ASP A 22 14.81 -12.01 6.10
CA ASP A 22 16.25 -12.16 5.85
C ASP A 22 16.80 -11.01 5.00
N ASP A 23 16.05 -10.62 3.97
CA ASP A 23 16.36 -9.47 3.11
C ASP A 23 15.07 -8.81 2.63
N ILE A 24 14.90 -7.50 2.89
CA ILE A 24 13.75 -6.72 2.39
C ILE A 24 13.71 -6.68 0.85
N ASN A 25 14.86 -6.80 0.19
CA ASN A 25 14.94 -6.83 -1.28
C ASN A 25 14.31 -8.11 -1.88
N ASP A 26 14.04 -9.14 -1.09
CA ASP A 26 13.24 -10.30 -1.53
C ASP A 26 11.79 -9.91 -1.87
N TYR A 27 11.31 -8.78 -1.33
CA TYR A 27 9.99 -8.21 -1.62
C TYR A 27 10.06 -7.34 -2.87
N SER A 28 10.36 -7.97 -3.99
CA SER A 28 10.64 -7.29 -5.26
C SER A 28 9.41 -6.77 -6.01
N THR A 29 8.21 -7.10 -5.54
CA THR A 29 6.94 -6.56 -6.05
C THR A 29 6.40 -5.49 -5.10
N PHE A 30 6.12 -4.30 -5.64
CA PHE A 30 5.53 -3.17 -4.92
C PHE A 30 4.10 -2.92 -5.39
N VAL A 31 3.18 -2.76 -4.44
CA VAL A 31 1.78 -2.43 -4.70
C VAL A 31 1.42 -1.17 -3.94
N GLU A 32 1.08 -0.11 -4.66
CA GLU A 32 0.70 1.18 -4.09
C GLU A 32 -0.76 1.50 -4.42
N THR A 33 -1.51 1.98 -3.43
CA THR A 33 -2.82 2.59 -3.61
C THR A 33 -2.73 4.10 -3.32
N GLY A 34 -3.27 4.93 -4.24
CA GLY A 34 -3.13 6.39 -4.13
C GLY A 34 -1.79 6.92 -4.67
N THR A 35 -1.58 6.83 -5.98
CA THR A 35 -0.31 7.28 -6.61
C THR A 35 -0.07 8.79 -6.46
N ALA A 36 -1.14 9.59 -6.46
CA ALA A 36 -1.10 11.05 -6.42
C ALA A 36 -0.10 11.65 -7.43
N TYR A 37 0.86 12.45 -6.99
CA TYR A 37 1.93 13.02 -7.84
C TYR A 37 3.13 12.09 -8.00
N GLY A 38 3.06 10.84 -7.52
CA GLY A 38 4.11 9.84 -7.66
C GLY A 38 5.39 10.11 -6.87
N GLN A 39 5.30 10.81 -5.73
CA GLN A 39 6.48 11.11 -4.93
C GLN A 39 7.12 9.84 -4.37
N SER A 40 6.32 8.94 -3.78
CA SER A 40 6.80 7.62 -3.33
C SER A 40 7.40 6.85 -4.51
N LEU A 41 6.63 6.75 -5.60
CA LEU A 41 7.04 6.02 -6.80
C LEU A 41 8.40 6.49 -7.35
N GLN A 42 8.63 7.80 -7.45
CA GLN A 42 9.90 8.36 -7.97
C GLN A 42 11.13 7.98 -7.11
N GLU A 43 10.94 7.82 -5.82
CA GLU A 43 12.01 7.44 -4.89
C GLU A 43 12.31 5.95 -4.92
N ILE A 44 11.27 5.10 -5.06
CA ILE A 44 11.41 3.66 -4.81
C ILE A 44 11.48 2.81 -6.08
N PHE A 45 11.08 3.34 -7.28
CA PHE A 45 10.96 2.51 -8.48
C PHE A 45 12.24 1.76 -8.90
N PRO A 46 13.47 2.22 -8.61
CA PRO A 46 14.67 1.48 -8.97
C PRO A 46 14.94 0.23 -8.10
N TYR A 47 14.19 0.07 -7.00
CA TYR A 47 14.43 -0.99 -6.00
C TYR A 47 13.45 -2.15 -6.11
N PHE A 48 12.47 -2.06 -7.02
CA PHE A 48 11.46 -3.10 -7.23
C PHE A 48 11.46 -3.57 -8.68
N ASP A 49 11.32 -4.88 -8.88
CA ASP A 49 11.29 -5.50 -10.21
C ASP A 49 9.91 -5.38 -10.87
N LYS A 50 8.86 -5.24 -10.06
CA LYS A 50 7.47 -5.12 -10.49
C LYS A 50 6.75 -4.10 -9.61
N ILE A 51 6.11 -3.13 -10.22
CA ILE A 51 5.35 -2.10 -9.52
C ILE A 51 3.94 -2.03 -10.10
N PHE A 52 2.97 -2.12 -9.21
CA PHE A 52 1.58 -1.75 -9.49
C PHE A 52 1.23 -0.53 -8.65
N THR A 53 0.71 0.50 -9.30
CA THR A 53 0.22 1.70 -8.62
C THR A 53 -1.10 2.15 -9.24
N VAL A 54 -2.07 2.50 -8.39
CA VAL A 54 -3.43 2.86 -8.82
C VAL A 54 -3.82 4.24 -8.32
N GLU A 55 -4.38 5.03 -9.23
CA GLU A 55 -4.87 6.39 -8.98
C GLU A 55 -6.32 6.53 -9.47
N ILE A 56 -7.20 7.02 -8.59
CA ILE A 56 -8.62 7.20 -8.91
C ILE A 56 -8.90 8.53 -9.62
N SER A 57 -8.06 9.54 -9.39
CA SER A 57 -8.19 10.86 -10.01
C SER A 57 -7.67 10.84 -11.44
N GLU A 58 -8.57 11.07 -12.42
CA GLU A 58 -8.20 11.19 -13.83
C GLU A 58 -7.21 12.33 -14.07
N ASP A 59 -7.33 13.43 -13.33
CA ASP A 59 -6.44 14.59 -13.46
C ASP A 59 -5.00 14.25 -13.01
N LEU A 60 -4.84 13.60 -11.85
CA LEU A 60 -3.55 13.18 -11.33
C LEU A 60 -2.93 12.08 -12.20
N TRP A 61 -3.74 11.10 -12.60
CA TRP A 61 -3.30 10.04 -13.50
C TRP A 61 -2.82 10.59 -14.85
N THR A 62 -3.60 11.48 -15.47
CA THR A 62 -3.25 12.11 -16.77
C THR A 62 -1.98 12.95 -16.65
N TRP A 63 -1.74 13.57 -15.50
CA TRP A 63 -0.53 14.36 -15.27
C TRP A 63 0.72 13.48 -15.13
N LEU A 64 0.65 12.35 -14.41
CA LEU A 64 1.81 11.50 -14.10
C LEU A 64 2.07 10.46 -15.20
N HIS A 65 1.02 9.82 -15.74
CA HIS A 65 1.13 8.67 -16.63
C HIS A 65 2.10 8.87 -17.80
N PRO A 66 2.07 9.98 -18.54
CA PRO A 66 3.01 10.21 -19.66
C PRO A 66 4.48 10.30 -19.25
N GLN A 67 4.76 10.50 -17.96
CA GLN A 67 6.12 10.62 -17.44
C GLN A 67 6.73 9.25 -17.10
N ILE A 68 5.89 8.23 -16.93
CA ILE A 68 6.30 6.89 -16.47
C ILE A 68 5.86 5.75 -17.39
N GLU A 69 5.05 5.99 -18.44
CA GLU A 69 4.49 4.95 -19.31
C GLU A 69 5.54 4.10 -20.04
N ASP A 70 6.73 4.65 -20.27
CA ASP A 70 7.85 3.94 -20.88
C ASP A 70 8.64 3.05 -19.91
N ILE A 71 8.38 3.14 -18.59
CA ILE A 71 9.05 2.34 -17.57
C ILE A 71 8.35 0.98 -17.46
N LYS A 72 8.89 -0.03 -18.11
CA LYS A 72 8.23 -1.32 -18.39
C LYS A 72 7.79 -2.12 -17.15
N HIS A 73 8.45 -1.94 -16.01
CA HIS A 73 8.13 -2.66 -14.79
C HIS A 73 7.11 -1.92 -13.92
N ILE A 74 6.62 -0.74 -14.36
CA ILE A 74 5.57 0.02 -13.68
C ILE A 74 4.24 -0.16 -14.43
N GLN A 75 3.25 -0.66 -13.73
CA GLN A 75 1.86 -0.68 -14.17
C GLN A 75 1.09 0.41 -13.41
N HIS A 76 0.92 1.58 -14.04
CA HIS A 76 0.16 2.71 -13.51
C HIS A 76 -1.28 2.68 -14.05
N VAL A 77 -2.25 2.48 -13.17
CA VAL A 77 -3.65 2.24 -13.51
C VAL A 77 -4.54 3.39 -13.06
N LEU A 78 -5.40 3.88 -13.95
CA LEU A 78 -6.52 4.75 -13.59
C LEU A 78 -7.68 3.89 -13.09
N GLY A 79 -8.09 4.04 -11.84
CA GLY A 79 -9.21 3.30 -11.29
C GLY A 79 -9.30 3.32 -9.78
N ASP A 80 -10.30 2.62 -9.30
CA ASP A 80 -10.54 2.38 -7.89
C ASP A 80 -9.65 1.24 -7.38
N SER A 81 -8.91 1.46 -6.29
CA SER A 81 -8.04 0.45 -5.67
C SER A 81 -8.80 -0.83 -5.33
N LEU A 82 -10.06 -0.72 -4.88
CA LEU A 82 -10.90 -1.88 -4.54
C LEU A 82 -11.27 -2.74 -5.77
N ILE A 83 -11.18 -2.17 -6.97
CA ILE A 83 -11.47 -2.86 -8.23
C ILE A 83 -10.19 -3.33 -8.92
N GLU A 84 -9.13 -2.52 -8.91
CA GLU A 84 -7.92 -2.78 -9.71
C GLU A 84 -6.89 -3.62 -8.97
N MET A 85 -6.72 -3.42 -7.65
CA MET A 85 -5.76 -4.22 -6.86
C MET A 85 -6.09 -5.73 -6.88
N PRO A 86 -7.36 -6.18 -6.73
CA PRO A 86 -7.68 -7.60 -6.86
C PRO A 86 -7.26 -8.21 -8.20
N LYS A 87 -7.45 -7.49 -9.30
CA LYS A 87 -7.07 -7.95 -10.65
C LYS A 87 -5.56 -8.14 -10.75
N PHE A 88 -4.78 -7.21 -10.18
CA PHE A 88 -3.34 -7.33 -10.15
C PHE A 88 -2.89 -8.51 -9.28
N LEU A 89 -3.44 -8.64 -8.06
CA LEU A 89 -3.12 -9.74 -7.15
C LEU A 89 -3.44 -11.11 -7.76
N ASP A 90 -4.48 -11.22 -8.59
CA ASP A 90 -4.81 -12.45 -9.31
C ASP A 90 -3.72 -12.86 -10.33
N THR A 91 -2.87 -11.93 -10.79
CA THR A 91 -1.75 -12.21 -11.70
C THR A 91 -0.48 -12.70 -11.00
N LEU A 92 -0.40 -12.56 -9.67
CA LEU A 92 0.76 -12.93 -8.89
C LEU A 92 0.81 -14.44 -8.61
N GLY A 93 2.02 -14.99 -8.59
CA GLY A 93 2.29 -16.35 -8.15
C GLY A 93 2.31 -16.47 -6.61
N GLU A 94 2.34 -17.73 -6.13
CA GLU A 94 2.44 -18.03 -4.69
C GLU A 94 3.82 -17.68 -4.12
N ASP A 95 4.86 -17.68 -4.95
CA ASP A 95 6.24 -17.37 -4.55
C ASP A 95 6.55 -15.86 -4.56
N GLU A 96 5.64 -15.02 -5.06
CA GLU A 96 5.89 -13.58 -5.14
C GLU A 96 5.70 -12.93 -3.77
N LYS A 97 6.75 -12.32 -3.25
CA LYS A 97 6.73 -11.52 -2.02
C LYS A 97 6.40 -10.07 -2.37
N VAL A 98 5.44 -9.49 -1.66
CA VAL A 98 4.89 -8.16 -1.97
C VAL A 98 5.11 -7.19 -0.82
N PHE A 99 5.54 -5.99 -1.17
CA PHE A 99 5.50 -4.82 -0.32
C PHE A 99 4.28 -3.97 -0.69
N PHE A 100 3.30 -3.88 0.19
CA PHE A 100 2.13 -3.03 0.04
C PHE A 100 2.35 -1.67 0.69
N TRP A 101 2.04 -0.60 -0.05
CA TRP A 101 1.96 0.77 0.42
C TRP A 101 0.54 1.28 0.24
N LEU A 102 -0.20 1.42 1.36
CA LEU A 102 -1.60 1.82 1.37
C LEU A 102 -1.72 3.28 1.77
N ASP A 103 -2.03 4.14 0.79
CA ASP A 103 -2.11 5.60 0.91
C ASP A 103 -3.32 6.15 0.13
N ALA A 104 -4.31 5.30 -0.18
CA ALA A 104 -5.51 5.72 -0.88
C ALA A 104 -6.53 6.32 0.08
N HIS A 105 -6.69 7.64 0.02
CA HIS A 105 -7.74 8.36 0.71
C HIS A 105 -8.18 9.59 -0.08
N TRP A 106 -9.37 10.13 0.21
CA TRP A 106 -9.89 11.30 -0.49
C TRP A 106 -9.23 12.59 0.03
N SER A 107 -8.35 13.18 -0.75
CA SER A 107 -7.68 14.45 -0.43
C SER A 107 -8.45 15.63 -1.04
N GLN A 108 -9.47 16.11 -0.39
CA GLN A 108 -10.35 17.26 -0.72
C GLN A 108 -10.02 18.01 -2.03
N GLY A 109 -10.69 17.62 -3.14
CA GLY A 109 -10.66 18.37 -4.41
C GLY A 109 -9.54 17.97 -5.38
N LEU A 110 -8.61 17.09 -5.00
CA LEU A 110 -7.55 16.56 -5.88
C LEU A 110 -7.81 15.12 -6.28
N SER A 111 -8.56 14.36 -5.48
CA SER A 111 -8.94 12.97 -5.79
C SER A 111 -10.45 12.82 -6.00
N SER A 112 -10.87 11.84 -6.78
CA SER A 112 -12.28 11.51 -6.98
C SER A 112 -12.83 10.79 -5.75
N LYS A 113 -14.08 11.07 -5.38
CA LYS A 113 -14.73 10.44 -4.23
C LYS A 113 -15.37 9.11 -4.65
N ASN A 114 -15.01 8.06 -3.94
CA ASN A 114 -15.56 6.71 -4.02
C ASN A 114 -16.79 6.52 -3.13
N GLU A 115 -17.28 5.28 -3.00
CA GLU A 115 -18.25 4.85 -2.00
C GLU A 115 -17.74 5.07 -0.57
N PHE A 116 -16.41 4.94 -0.38
CA PHE A 116 -15.71 5.20 0.89
C PHE A 116 -14.76 6.38 0.75
N ASP A 117 -14.71 7.25 1.75
CA ASP A 117 -13.72 8.32 1.83
C ASP A 117 -12.32 7.73 2.03
N VAL A 118 -12.24 6.60 2.75
CA VAL A 118 -11.00 5.87 3.07
C VAL A 118 -11.22 4.38 2.87
N PRO A 119 -10.68 3.76 1.79
CA PRO A 119 -10.91 2.35 1.46
C PRO A 119 -10.00 1.37 2.24
N LEU A 120 -9.20 1.83 3.21
CA LEU A 120 -8.12 1.11 3.87
C LEU A 120 -8.53 -0.27 4.40
N ILE A 121 -9.66 -0.37 5.09
CA ILE A 121 -10.12 -1.65 5.66
C ILE A 121 -10.44 -2.65 4.56
N GLN A 122 -11.08 -2.20 3.49
CA GLN A 122 -11.40 -3.03 2.33
C GLN A 122 -10.13 -3.46 1.58
N GLU A 123 -9.14 -2.58 1.47
CA GLU A 123 -7.83 -2.91 0.89
C GLU A 123 -7.10 -3.98 1.70
N CYS A 124 -7.08 -3.86 3.03
CA CYS A 124 -6.54 -4.90 3.91
C CYS A 124 -7.28 -6.24 3.75
N GLN A 125 -8.62 -6.24 3.62
CA GLN A 125 -9.41 -7.44 3.37
C GLN A 125 -9.11 -8.06 2.00
N ILE A 126 -8.90 -7.24 0.96
CA ILE A 126 -8.50 -7.70 -0.37
C ILE A 126 -7.12 -8.37 -0.30
N ILE A 127 -6.16 -7.80 0.43
CA ILE A 127 -4.85 -8.43 0.64
C ILE A 127 -5.05 -9.79 1.31
N ASP A 128 -5.83 -9.85 2.40
CA ASP A 128 -6.10 -11.08 3.13
C ASP A 128 -6.73 -12.18 2.27
N GLU A 129 -7.66 -11.82 1.40
CA GLU A 129 -8.44 -12.76 0.59
C GLU A 129 -7.74 -13.16 -0.72
N LYS A 130 -7.02 -12.23 -1.36
CA LYS A 130 -6.54 -12.37 -2.74
C LYS A 130 -5.04 -12.62 -2.88
N TYR A 131 -4.24 -12.07 -1.97
CA TYR A 131 -2.80 -12.31 -2.04
C TYR A 131 -2.50 -13.78 -1.75
N LYS A 132 -1.67 -14.40 -2.62
CA LYS A 132 -1.41 -15.84 -2.60
C LYS A 132 -0.08 -16.22 -1.93
N GLY A 133 0.84 -15.24 -1.79
CA GLY A 133 2.15 -15.49 -1.21
C GLY A 133 2.09 -15.80 0.29
N ASP A 134 3.18 -16.37 0.78
CA ASP A 134 3.29 -16.83 2.17
C ASP A 134 3.50 -15.65 3.14
N THR A 135 4.18 -14.60 2.71
CA THR A 135 4.50 -13.43 3.56
C THR A 135 4.37 -12.12 2.78
N ALA A 136 4.01 -11.05 3.47
CA ALA A 136 4.02 -9.70 2.91
C ALA A 136 4.44 -8.66 3.96
N VAL A 137 4.95 -7.53 3.46
CA VAL A 137 5.08 -6.29 4.22
C VAL A 137 3.92 -5.38 3.84
N VAL A 138 3.24 -4.81 4.83
CA VAL A 138 2.16 -3.84 4.61
C VAL A 138 2.49 -2.58 5.40
N ALA A 139 2.67 -1.47 4.70
CA ALA A 139 2.85 -0.16 5.29
C ALA A 139 1.62 0.70 4.97
N ILE A 140 1.01 1.26 6.00
CA ILE A 140 -0.19 2.09 5.94
C ILE A 140 0.21 3.51 6.33
N ASP A 141 -0.02 4.48 5.46
CA ASP A 141 0.30 5.89 5.74
C ASP A 141 -0.82 6.58 6.54
N ASP A 142 -0.54 7.79 7.01
CA ASP A 142 -1.49 8.66 7.71
C ASP A 142 -2.07 8.10 9.03
N LEU A 143 -1.26 7.38 9.82
CA LEU A 143 -1.69 6.82 11.12
C LEU A 143 -2.31 7.88 12.05
N ARG A 144 -1.85 9.14 11.97
CA ARG A 144 -2.41 10.28 12.72
C ARG A 144 -3.88 10.56 12.42
N MET A 145 -4.40 10.07 11.28
CA MET A 145 -5.79 10.28 10.87
C MET A 145 -6.74 9.26 11.48
N PHE A 146 -6.22 8.14 11.98
CA PHE A 146 -7.04 7.08 12.58
C PHE A 146 -7.94 7.66 13.70
N GLU A 147 -9.19 7.18 13.76
CA GLU A 147 -10.21 7.62 14.73
C GLU A 147 -10.59 9.12 14.63
N THR A 148 -10.23 9.79 13.53
CA THR A 148 -10.60 11.19 13.30
C THR A 148 -11.73 11.34 12.27
N ASN A 149 -12.39 12.51 12.27
CA ASN A 149 -13.39 12.89 11.28
C ASN A 149 -13.29 14.40 11.02
N ILE A 150 -12.12 14.85 10.52
CA ILE A 150 -11.85 16.28 10.32
C ILE A 150 -12.07 16.68 8.86
N ASN A 151 -11.48 15.94 7.92
CA ASN A 151 -11.58 16.22 6.48
C ASN A 151 -12.23 15.03 5.75
N GLU A 152 -11.94 13.82 6.23
CA GLU A 152 -12.37 12.53 5.75
C GLU A 152 -12.85 11.72 6.94
N ASP A 153 -13.69 10.73 6.69
CA ASP A 153 -14.21 9.89 7.76
C ASP A 153 -13.30 8.69 8.03
N TRP A 154 -12.40 8.86 9.01
CA TRP A 154 -11.53 7.81 9.56
C TRP A 154 -12.04 7.28 10.91
N SER A 155 -13.25 7.68 11.34
CA SER A 155 -13.77 7.41 12.69
C SER A 155 -13.81 5.92 13.05
N ASP A 156 -14.07 5.05 12.08
CA ASP A 156 -14.13 3.59 12.26
C ASP A 156 -12.79 2.89 11.94
N ILE A 157 -11.76 3.65 11.54
CA ILE A 157 -10.44 3.11 11.22
C ILE A 157 -9.57 3.18 12.48
N THR A 158 -9.25 2.02 13.01
CA THR A 158 -8.43 1.83 14.20
C THR A 158 -7.36 0.78 13.92
N VAL A 159 -6.30 0.74 14.72
CA VAL A 159 -5.33 -0.35 14.69
C VAL A 159 -6.02 -1.71 14.87
N ASP A 160 -7.07 -1.77 15.70
CA ASP A 160 -7.84 -2.99 15.92
C ASP A 160 -8.71 -3.38 14.71
N SER A 161 -9.28 -2.42 13.96
CA SER A 161 -10.03 -2.73 12.72
C SER A 161 -9.08 -3.24 11.62
N VAL A 162 -7.87 -2.66 11.51
CA VAL A 162 -6.82 -3.18 10.63
C VAL A 162 -6.44 -4.61 10.99
N LYS A 163 -6.19 -4.91 12.28
CA LYS A 163 -5.89 -6.28 12.72
C LYS A 163 -6.99 -7.28 12.36
N LYS A 164 -8.24 -6.89 12.53
CA LYS A 164 -9.40 -7.74 12.23
C LYS A 164 -9.62 -7.99 10.76
N SER A 165 -8.98 -7.23 9.87
CA SER A 165 -9.05 -7.45 8.43
C SER A 165 -8.26 -8.66 7.97
N PHE A 166 -7.28 -9.14 8.78
CA PHE A 166 -6.43 -10.27 8.45
C PHE A 166 -6.91 -11.56 9.14
N ASN A 167 -7.67 -12.39 8.41
CA ASN A 167 -8.19 -13.67 8.89
C ASN A 167 -7.34 -14.86 8.42
N ASN A 168 -6.76 -14.76 7.22
CA ASN A 168 -5.93 -15.79 6.58
C ASN A 168 -4.44 -15.62 6.88
N PHE A 169 -4.05 -14.48 7.45
CA PHE A 169 -2.68 -14.17 7.84
C PHE A 169 -2.57 -13.92 9.34
N ASP A 170 -1.45 -14.33 9.92
CA ASP A 170 -0.99 -13.89 11.22
C ASP A 170 -0.21 -12.57 11.06
N ILE A 171 -0.31 -11.68 12.04
CA ILE A 171 0.48 -10.45 12.08
C ILE A 171 1.64 -10.71 13.04
N ASP A 172 2.81 -11.05 12.46
CA ASP A 172 3.99 -11.43 13.24
C ASP A 172 4.72 -10.20 13.81
N LEU A 173 4.62 -9.06 13.11
CA LEU A 173 5.11 -7.77 13.57
C LEU A 173 4.09 -6.69 13.28
N MET A 174 3.92 -5.78 14.25
CA MET A 174 3.19 -4.52 14.08
C MET A 174 3.95 -3.42 14.80
N LYS A 175 4.31 -2.36 14.08
CA LYS A 175 5.04 -1.20 14.61
C LYS A 175 4.42 0.10 14.10
N GLU A 176 4.33 1.06 14.99
CA GLU A 176 4.09 2.46 14.64
C GLU A 176 5.45 3.13 14.38
N VAL A 177 5.66 3.64 13.19
CA VAL A 177 6.91 4.25 12.75
C VAL A 177 6.60 5.57 12.08
N ASP A 178 7.07 6.66 12.68
CA ASP A 178 6.68 8.01 12.26
C ASP A 178 5.14 8.15 12.28
N ASP A 179 4.54 8.38 11.12
CA ASP A 179 3.10 8.54 10.93
C ASP A 179 2.50 7.31 10.20
N ARG A 180 3.09 6.13 10.38
CA ARG A 180 2.74 4.91 9.64
C ARG A 180 2.56 3.72 10.54
N LEU A 181 1.71 2.79 10.08
CA LEU A 181 1.57 1.47 10.67
C LEU A 181 2.25 0.44 9.76
N LEU A 182 3.39 -0.11 10.23
CA LEU A 182 4.14 -1.16 9.55
C LEU A 182 3.72 -2.53 10.07
N LEU A 183 3.34 -3.42 9.15
CA LEU A 183 2.98 -4.81 9.45
C LEU A 183 3.91 -5.76 8.68
N PHE A 184 4.27 -6.86 9.34
CA PHE A 184 4.74 -8.07 8.68
C PHE A 184 3.70 -9.16 8.90
N ILE A 185 3.21 -9.73 7.81
CA ILE A 185 2.15 -10.75 7.84
C ILE A 185 2.65 -12.06 7.23
N SER A 186 2.24 -13.18 7.82
CA SER A 186 2.50 -14.53 7.31
C SER A 186 1.22 -15.34 7.22
N ARG A 187 1.11 -16.16 6.16
CA ARG A 187 -0.09 -16.98 5.91
C ARG A 187 -0.26 -18.03 7.00
N LYS A 188 -1.45 -18.12 7.55
CA LYS A 188 -1.83 -19.17 8.52
C LYS A 188 -1.71 -20.56 7.89
N LYS A 189 -1.10 -21.49 8.63
CA LYS A 189 -0.91 -22.88 8.23
C LYS A 189 -2.16 -23.72 8.48
#